data_fff2559f451e13f8b9a5d5fc9feeb633
#
_entry.id   fff2559f451e13f8b9a5d5fc9feeb633
#
_cell.length_a   1.000
_cell.length_b   1.000
_cell.length_c   1.000
_cell.angle_alpha   90.00
_cell.angle_beta   90.00
_cell.angle_gamma   90.00
#
_symmetry.space_group_name_H-M   'P 1'
#
loop_
_entity.id
_entity.type
_entity.pdbx_description
1 polymer ?
#
loop_
_entity_poly.entity_id
_entity_poly.type
_entity_poly.pdbx_seq_one_letter_code
_entity_poly.pdbx_strand_id
1 'polypeptide(L)'
;MRKIFKELHIWLSLPLGLVMSVICFSGAMLVFEKEITEMVQKEYYFVDKVSDDALSIEQVEALVKPTLADDVEIKNVEVSEDPERCYKVNLSKPKRAAVFVDQYSGDIKGQPERLPFFRTMFRLHRWLMDTRPDDGGIFWGKMIVGVSTLLMVIIMISGIVIWIPNNIKNLKTRLTINIRKGWRRFCYDLHVAGGIF
;
A
#
# COMPACT_ATOMS: atom_id res chain seq x y z
N MET A 1 -0.94 -35.87 12.04
CA MET A 1 -0.41 -34.54 11.69
C MET A 1 -1.40 -33.68 10.89
N ARG A 2 -1.89 -34.09 9.71
CA ARG A 2 -2.84 -33.28 8.91
C ARG A 2 -4.14 -32.88 9.63
N LYS A 3 -4.66 -33.71 10.51
CA LYS A 3 -5.88 -33.38 11.30
C LYS A 3 -5.60 -32.18 12.21
N ILE A 4 -4.47 -32.15 12.88
CA ILE A 4 -4.06 -31.04 13.75
C ILE A 4 -3.93 -29.73 12.95
N PHE A 5 -3.24 -29.78 11.80
CA PHE A 5 -3.12 -28.58 10.94
C PHE A 5 -4.47 -28.09 10.42
N LYS A 6 -5.43 -29.00 10.12
CA LYS A 6 -6.76 -28.63 9.68
C LYS A 6 -7.55 -27.94 10.81
N GLU A 7 -7.50 -28.48 12.01
CA GLU A 7 -8.15 -27.86 13.17
C GLU A 7 -7.54 -26.50 13.48
N LEU A 8 -6.21 -26.41 13.53
CA LEU A 8 -5.49 -25.15 13.72
C LEU A 8 -5.89 -24.11 12.66
N HIS A 9 -5.87 -24.50 11.38
CA HIS A 9 -6.24 -23.60 10.28
C HIS A 9 -7.66 -23.07 10.43
N ILE A 10 -8.65 -23.93 10.72
CA ILE A 10 -10.06 -23.53 10.85
C ILE A 10 -10.26 -22.63 12.06
N TRP A 11 -9.73 -23.02 13.22
CA TRP A 11 -9.95 -22.28 14.47
C TRP A 11 -9.25 -20.90 14.47
N LEU A 12 -8.10 -20.78 13.82
CA LEU A 12 -7.44 -19.48 13.69
C LEU A 12 -8.07 -18.64 12.57
N SER A 13 -8.42 -19.25 11.42
CA SER A 13 -8.95 -18.49 10.28
C SER A 13 -10.31 -17.87 10.56
N LEU A 14 -11.15 -18.52 11.36
CA LEU A 14 -12.51 -18.04 11.60
C LEU A 14 -12.53 -16.68 12.32
N PRO A 15 -11.89 -16.50 13.50
CA PRO A 15 -11.87 -15.20 14.18
C PRO A 15 -11.00 -14.16 13.47
N LEU A 16 -9.89 -14.57 12.86
CA LEU A 16 -8.96 -13.65 12.20
C LEU A 16 -9.40 -13.28 10.79
N GLY A 17 -10.26 -14.07 10.16
CA GLY A 17 -10.67 -13.88 8.77
C GLY A 17 -11.29 -12.52 8.50
N LEU A 18 -12.12 -12.02 9.42
CA LEU A 18 -12.72 -10.69 9.29
C LEU A 18 -11.67 -9.59 9.37
N VAL A 19 -10.79 -9.65 10.38
CA VAL A 19 -9.72 -8.66 10.58
C VAL A 19 -8.78 -8.67 9.39
N MET A 20 -8.36 -9.86 8.94
CA MET A 20 -7.48 -10.01 7.78
C MET A 20 -8.14 -9.52 6.48
N SER A 21 -9.43 -9.76 6.29
CA SER A 21 -10.16 -9.25 5.11
C SER A 21 -10.13 -7.72 5.05
N VAL A 22 -10.34 -7.05 6.19
CA VAL A 22 -10.26 -5.58 6.28
C VAL A 22 -8.84 -5.08 6.00
N ILE A 23 -7.83 -5.73 6.59
CA ILE A 23 -6.42 -5.38 6.37
C ILE A 23 -6.04 -5.59 4.90
N CYS A 24 -6.37 -6.73 4.30
CA CYS A 24 -6.04 -7.03 2.91
C CYS A 24 -6.78 -6.09 1.94
N PHE A 25 -8.07 -5.83 2.16
CA PHE A 25 -8.84 -4.91 1.32
C PHE A 25 -8.24 -3.50 1.36
N SER A 26 -7.99 -2.97 2.55
CA SER A 26 -7.42 -1.63 2.68
C SER A 26 -5.99 -1.55 2.10
N GLY A 27 -5.19 -2.60 2.26
CA GLY A 27 -3.88 -2.70 1.63
C GLY A 27 -3.94 -2.74 0.10
N ALA A 28 -4.88 -3.50 -0.47
CA ALA A 28 -5.11 -3.55 -1.91
C ALA A 28 -5.51 -2.18 -2.48
N MET A 29 -6.34 -1.42 -1.77
CA MET A 29 -6.68 -0.05 -2.18
C MET A 29 -5.46 0.87 -2.19
N LEU A 30 -4.54 0.73 -1.22
CA LEU A 30 -3.32 1.53 -1.15
C LEU A 30 -2.32 1.26 -2.29
N VAL A 31 -2.41 0.13 -2.96
CA VAL A 31 -1.58 -0.17 -4.15
C VAL A 31 -1.83 0.84 -5.26
N PHE A 32 -3.06 1.32 -5.41
CA PHE A 32 -3.47 2.29 -6.44
C PHE A 32 -3.36 3.75 -5.99
N GLU A 33 -2.80 4.01 -4.79
CA GLU A 33 -2.75 5.35 -4.20
C GLU A 33 -2.00 6.33 -5.09
N LYS A 34 -0.84 5.92 -5.62
CA LYS A 34 0.02 6.78 -6.43
C LYS A 34 -0.70 7.19 -7.71
N GLU A 35 -1.18 6.23 -8.49
CA GLU A 35 -1.80 6.45 -9.79
C GLU A 35 -3.06 7.31 -9.67
N ILE A 36 -3.90 7.01 -8.69
CA ILE A 36 -5.13 7.78 -8.47
C ILE A 36 -4.81 9.20 -7.97
N THR A 37 -3.82 9.35 -7.08
CA THR A 37 -3.43 10.68 -6.58
C THR A 37 -2.86 11.53 -7.71
N GLU A 38 -1.98 10.99 -8.54
CA GLU A 38 -1.43 11.68 -9.71
C GLU A 38 -2.54 12.06 -10.72
N MET A 39 -3.56 11.22 -10.89
CA MET A 39 -4.69 11.52 -11.77
C MET A 39 -5.58 12.63 -11.23
N VAL A 40 -5.86 12.64 -9.92
CA VAL A 40 -6.79 13.59 -9.27
C VAL A 40 -6.12 14.94 -9.03
N GLN A 41 -4.82 14.93 -8.73
CA GLN A 41 -4.03 16.13 -8.40
C GLN A 41 -2.98 16.40 -9.46
N LYS A 42 -3.35 16.23 -10.74
CA LYS A 42 -2.46 16.31 -11.89
C LYS A 42 -1.63 17.60 -11.93
N GLU A 43 -2.20 18.70 -11.46
CA GLU A 43 -1.59 20.02 -11.41
C GLU A 43 -0.26 20.08 -10.61
N TYR A 44 -0.07 19.19 -9.66
CA TYR A 44 1.19 19.15 -8.89
C TYR A 44 2.29 18.38 -9.62
N TYR A 45 1.92 17.34 -10.38
CA TYR A 45 2.85 16.36 -10.91
C TYR A 45 3.33 16.68 -12.32
N PHE A 46 2.55 17.49 -13.07
CA PHE A 46 2.82 17.76 -14.48
C PHE A 46 3.02 19.25 -14.73
N VAL A 47 3.90 19.54 -15.70
CA VAL A 47 4.16 20.89 -16.16
C VAL A 47 2.99 21.44 -16.97
N ASP A 48 2.82 22.75 -17.00
CA ASP A 48 1.75 23.36 -17.79
C ASP A 48 2.09 23.33 -19.28
N LYS A 49 3.38 23.49 -19.64
CA LYS A 49 3.87 23.45 -21.01
C LYS A 49 5.32 23.02 -21.06
N VAL A 50 5.63 22.04 -21.89
CA VAL A 50 7.00 21.61 -22.17
C VAL A 50 7.70 22.69 -23.02
N SER A 51 8.95 23.02 -22.68
CA SER A 51 9.84 23.94 -23.39
C SER A 51 11.22 23.31 -23.59
N ASP A 52 12.06 23.91 -24.43
CA ASP A 52 13.42 23.41 -24.69
C ASP A 52 14.41 23.79 -23.58
N ASP A 53 14.12 24.86 -22.82
CA ASP A 53 14.98 25.39 -21.78
C ASP A 53 14.49 25.02 -20.39
N ALA A 54 14.95 23.88 -19.89
CA ALA A 54 14.67 23.47 -18.49
C ALA A 54 15.69 24.12 -17.54
N LEU A 55 15.23 24.57 -16.39
CA LEU A 55 16.06 25.05 -15.30
C LEU A 55 17.02 23.96 -14.81
N SER A 56 18.25 24.39 -14.46
CA SER A 56 19.20 23.49 -13.82
C SER A 56 18.77 23.13 -12.39
N ILE A 57 19.32 22.04 -11.86
CA ILE A 57 19.03 21.60 -10.48
C ILE A 57 19.37 22.72 -9.49
N GLU A 58 20.51 23.41 -9.68
CA GLU A 58 20.96 24.51 -8.83
C GLU A 58 20.00 25.71 -8.85
N GLN A 59 19.40 25.98 -10.01
CA GLN A 59 18.40 27.05 -10.16
C GLN A 59 17.11 26.67 -9.44
N VAL A 60 16.66 25.41 -9.54
CA VAL A 60 15.47 24.91 -8.82
C VAL A 60 15.70 24.93 -7.32
N GLU A 61 16.87 24.51 -6.84
CA GLU A 61 17.22 24.59 -5.41
C GLU A 61 17.22 26.04 -4.91
N ALA A 62 17.77 26.97 -5.70
CA ALA A 62 17.79 28.39 -5.36
C ALA A 62 16.37 29.00 -5.29
N LEU A 63 15.42 28.51 -6.09
CA LEU A 63 14.02 28.95 -6.06
C LEU A 63 13.27 28.37 -4.83
N VAL A 64 13.50 27.11 -4.49
CA VAL A 64 12.80 26.44 -3.40
C VAL A 64 13.33 26.84 -2.03
N LYS A 65 14.64 27.00 -1.87
CA LYS A 65 15.31 27.28 -0.59
C LYS A 65 14.72 28.45 0.19
N PRO A 66 14.39 29.62 -0.42
CA PRO A 66 13.79 30.74 0.32
C PRO A 66 12.37 30.48 0.82
N THR A 67 11.66 29.48 0.30
CA THR A 67 10.28 29.12 0.69
C THR A 67 10.21 28.13 1.83
N LEU A 68 11.36 27.58 2.23
CA LEU A 68 11.45 26.60 3.29
C LEU A 68 11.62 27.28 4.66
N ALA A 69 11.20 26.60 5.71
CA ALA A 69 11.52 26.98 7.08
C ALA A 69 13.01 26.76 7.38
N ASP A 70 13.57 27.52 8.34
CA ASP A 70 15.01 27.53 8.66
C ASP A 70 15.58 26.14 9.04
N ASP A 71 14.73 25.24 9.53
CA ASP A 71 15.10 23.88 9.97
C ASP A 71 14.85 22.82 8.89
N VAL A 72 14.47 23.20 7.67
CA VAL A 72 14.15 22.31 6.54
C VAL A 72 15.21 22.46 5.46
N GLU A 73 15.81 21.33 5.09
CA GLU A 73 16.85 21.28 4.04
C GLU A 73 16.35 20.48 2.84
N ILE A 74 16.87 20.81 1.66
CA ILE A 74 16.70 20.02 0.45
C ILE A 74 17.66 18.83 0.55
N LYS A 75 17.12 17.61 0.35
CA LYS A 75 17.91 16.39 0.34
C LYS A 75 18.45 16.05 -1.04
N ASN A 76 17.56 16.07 -2.01
CA ASN A 76 17.86 15.81 -3.41
C ASN A 76 16.72 16.28 -4.30
N VAL A 77 17.03 16.47 -5.57
CA VAL A 77 16.06 16.74 -6.65
C VAL A 77 15.96 15.48 -7.51
N GLU A 78 14.76 14.93 -7.64
CA GLU A 78 14.47 13.82 -8.55
C GLU A 78 14.00 14.39 -9.89
N VAL A 79 14.75 14.08 -10.95
CA VAL A 79 14.44 14.45 -12.33
C VAL A 79 13.81 13.24 -13.02
N SER A 80 12.67 13.44 -13.67
CA SER A 80 12.01 12.39 -14.46
C SER A 80 12.57 12.34 -15.87
N GLU A 81 12.60 11.17 -16.50
CA GLU A 81 12.87 11.02 -17.93
C GLU A 81 11.71 11.56 -18.79
N ASP A 82 10.51 11.64 -18.22
CA ASP A 82 9.32 12.21 -18.85
C ASP A 82 9.35 13.75 -18.74
N PRO A 83 9.48 14.49 -19.85
CA PRO A 83 9.59 15.94 -19.85
C PRO A 83 8.30 16.65 -19.40
N GLU A 84 7.16 15.96 -19.40
CA GLU A 84 5.89 16.49 -18.91
C GLU A 84 5.78 16.48 -17.39
N ARG A 85 6.70 15.80 -16.68
CA ARG A 85 6.69 15.70 -15.22
C ARG A 85 7.51 16.79 -14.56
N CYS A 86 6.93 17.41 -13.53
CA CYS A 86 7.63 18.36 -12.66
C CYS A 86 8.83 17.72 -11.95
N TYR A 87 9.85 18.51 -11.67
CA TYR A 87 10.93 18.12 -10.79
C TYR A 87 10.41 17.95 -9.36
N LYS A 88 10.84 16.87 -8.69
CA LYS A 88 10.46 16.59 -7.32
C LYS A 88 11.61 16.87 -6.37
N VAL A 89 11.46 17.90 -5.56
CA VAL A 89 12.43 18.34 -4.55
C VAL A 89 12.09 17.68 -3.21
N ASN A 90 12.89 16.71 -2.78
CA ASN A 90 12.70 16.02 -1.52
C ASN A 90 13.26 16.82 -0.35
N LEU A 91 12.48 16.96 0.72
CA LEU A 91 12.81 17.75 1.89
C LEU A 91 13.23 16.89 3.10
N SER A 92 13.97 17.51 4.02
CA SER A 92 14.40 16.84 5.25
C SER A 92 13.25 16.63 6.23
N LYS A 93 12.33 17.60 6.31
CA LYS A 93 11.17 17.61 7.22
C LYS A 93 9.93 18.19 6.52
N PRO A 94 8.75 17.71 6.92
CA PRO A 94 8.48 16.47 7.65
C PRO A 94 8.94 15.23 6.86
N LYS A 95 8.98 14.07 7.52
CA LYS A 95 9.44 12.84 6.87
C LYS A 95 8.67 12.55 5.57
N ARG A 96 9.40 12.39 4.46
CA ARG A 96 8.86 12.17 3.10
C ARG A 96 8.15 13.38 2.49
N ALA A 97 8.39 14.58 3.00
CA ALA A 97 7.92 15.78 2.34
C ALA A 97 8.67 15.97 1.02
N ALA A 98 7.95 16.43 0.01
CA ALA A 98 8.51 16.80 -1.27
C ALA A 98 7.67 17.94 -1.86
N VAL A 99 8.34 18.85 -2.57
CA VAL A 99 7.71 19.93 -3.30
C VAL A 99 7.94 19.70 -4.78
N PHE A 100 6.92 19.92 -5.58
CA PHE A 100 7.00 19.80 -7.03
C PHE A 100 7.22 21.18 -7.66
N VAL A 101 8.12 21.23 -8.62
CA VAL A 101 8.51 22.47 -9.32
C VAL A 101 8.45 22.24 -10.81
N ASP A 102 7.75 23.09 -11.53
CA ASP A 102 7.78 23.11 -12.99
C ASP A 102 9.15 23.60 -13.46
N GLN A 103 9.92 22.73 -14.09
CA GLN A 103 11.28 23.01 -14.51
C GLN A 103 11.39 24.03 -15.66
N TYR A 104 10.30 24.37 -16.32
CA TYR A 104 10.32 25.33 -17.43
C TYR A 104 9.91 26.73 -16.99
N SER A 105 8.91 26.85 -16.14
CA SER A 105 8.43 28.12 -15.62
C SER A 105 9.10 28.55 -14.32
N GLY A 106 9.63 27.61 -13.55
CA GLY A 106 10.10 27.84 -12.18
C GLY A 106 8.96 27.89 -11.14
N ASP A 107 7.73 27.61 -11.54
CA ASP A 107 6.59 27.62 -10.64
C ASP A 107 6.66 26.51 -9.60
N ILE A 108 6.56 26.90 -8.34
CA ILE A 108 6.49 25.96 -7.21
C ILE A 108 5.06 25.48 -7.06
N LYS A 109 4.74 24.33 -7.64
CA LYS A 109 3.41 23.71 -7.58
C LYS A 109 3.00 23.32 -6.13
N GLY A 110 3.99 23.22 -5.23
CA GLY A 110 3.75 22.86 -3.84
C GLY A 110 3.80 21.36 -3.57
N GLN A 111 3.14 20.95 -2.47
CA GLN A 111 3.09 19.56 -2.03
C GLN A 111 1.66 19.03 -2.16
N PRO A 112 1.44 17.93 -2.92
CA PRO A 112 0.12 17.32 -3.00
C PRO A 112 -0.29 16.73 -1.64
N GLU A 113 -1.53 16.95 -1.25
CA GLU A 113 -2.07 16.36 -0.05
C GLU A 113 -2.53 14.93 -0.29
N ARG A 114 -2.31 14.07 0.72
CA ARG A 114 -2.84 12.73 0.67
C ARG A 114 -4.36 12.76 0.65
N LEU A 115 -4.96 12.17 -0.39
CA LEU A 115 -6.41 12.11 -0.55
C LEU A 115 -7.09 11.50 0.70
N PRO A 116 -8.23 12.05 1.17
CA PRO A 116 -8.92 11.58 2.38
C PRO A 116 -9.25 10.09 2.36
N PHE A 117 -9.61 9.56 1.18
CA PHE A 117 -9.84 8.13 0.98
C PHE A 117 -8.60 7.30 1.35
N PHE A 118 -7.43 7.63 0.79
CA PHE A 118 -6.19 6.89 1.06
C PHE A 118 -5.67 7.13 2.48
N ARG A 119 -5.93 8.30 3.07
CA ARG A 119 -5.67 8.53 4.50
C ARG A 119 -6.47 7.56 5.37
N THR A 120 -7.75 7.36 5.03
CA THR A 120 -8.63 6.40 5.72
C THR A 120 -8.15 4.96 5.50
N MET A 121 -7.87 4.56 4.25
CA MET A 121 -7.36 3.22 3.93
C MET A 121 -6.04 2.92 4.66
N PHE A 122 -5.15 3.89 4.74
CA PHE A 122 -3.88 3.74 5.48
C PHE A 122 -4.09 3.53 6.99
N ARG A 123 -4.97 4.32 7.61
CA ARG A 123 -5.31 4.17 9.03
C ARG A 123 -5.97 2.83 9.30
N LEU A 124 -6.86 2.40 8.40
CA LEU A 124 -7.54 1.12 8.49
C LEU A 124 -6.54 -0.05 8.37
N HIS A 125 -5.64 0.01 7.38
CA HIS A 125 -4.63 -1.01 7.12
C HIS A 125 -3.62 -1.16 8.26
N ARG A 126 -3.18 -0.04 8.83
CA ARG A 126 -2.12 -0.03 9.83
C ARG A 126 -2.60 -0.14 11.27
N TRP A 127 -3.81 0.36 11.55
CA TRP A 127 -4.26 0.60 12.92
C TRP A 127 -5.73 0.30 13.15
N LEU A 128 -6.47 -0.24 12.18
CA LEU A 128 -7.92 -0.45 12.25
C LEU A 128 -8.69 0.80 12.68
N MET A 129 -8.27 1.98 12.15
CA MET A 129 -8.80 3.30 12.48
C MET A 129 -8.48 3.81 13.90
N ASP A 130 -7.78 3.04 14.71
CA ASP A 130 -7.34 3.47 16.04
C ASP A 130 -6.33 4.63 15.98
N THR A 131 -6.15 5.33 17.08
CA THR A 131 -5.21 6.44 17.23
C THR A 131 -4.21 6.13 18.35
N ARG A 132 -2.98 6.63 18.18
CA ARG A 132 -1.98 6.47 19.22
C ARG A 132 -2.43 7.24 20.48
N PRO A 133 -2.48 6.60 21.65
CA PRO A 133 -2.79 7.27 22.90
C PRO A 133 -1.72 8.32 23.24
N ASP A 134 -2.16 9.51 23.69
CA ASP A 134 -1.26 10.61 24.07
C ASP A 134 -0.57 10.36 25.42
N ASP A 135 -1.17 9.54 26.27
CA ASP A 135 -0.69 9.17 27.59
C ASP A 135 0.37 8.04 27.61
N GLY A 136 0.79 7.60 26.41
CA GLY A 136 1.74 6.48 26.26
C GLY A 136 1.11 5.10 26.49
N GLY A 137 -0.21 5.02 26.58
CA GLY A 137 -0.96 3.77 26.71
C GLY A 137 -0.80 2.81 25.52
N ILE A 138 -1.49 1.67 25.58
CA ILE A 138 -1.40 0.63 24.55
C ILE A 138 -2.12 1.08 23.29
N PHE A 139 -1.42 1.06 22.17
CA PHE A 139 -2.00 1.29 20.84
C PHE A 139 -2.64 0.00 20.33
N TRP A 140 -3.90 -0.25 20.72
CA TRP A 140 -4.61 -1.51 20.49
C TRP A 140 -4.75 -1.86 19.01
N GLY A 141 -5.14 -0.91 18.16
CA GLY A 141 -5.27 -1.16 16.74
C GLY A 141 -3.98 -1.65 16.10
N LYS A 142 -2.84 -1.04 16.46
CA LYS A 142 -1.51 -1.49 16.01
C LYS A 142 -1.18 -2.88 16.54
N MET A 143 -1.51 -3.17 17.80
CA MET A 143 -1.28 -4.48 18.41
C MET A 143 -2.12 -5.57 17.72
N ILE A 144 -3.42 -5.33 17.49
CA ILE A 144 -4.32 -6.27 16.83
C ILE A 144 -3.82 -6.56 15.41
N VAL A 145 -3.46 -5.53 14.62
CA VAL A 145 -2.90 -5.72 13.28
C VAL A 145 -1.62 -6.54 13.33
N GLY A 146 -0.69 -6.22 14.24
CA GLY A 146 0.59 -6.94 14.37
C GLY A 146 0.41 -8.40 14.74
N VAL A 147 -0.41 -8.70 15.76
CA VAL A 147 -0.70 -10.08 16.20
C VAL A 147 -1.44 -10.85 15.09
N SER A 148 -2.44 -10.23 14.45
CA SER A 148 -3.18 -10.87 13.35
C SER A 148 -2.26 -11.21 12.18
N THR A 149 -1.32 -10.33 11.84
CA THR A 149 -0.34 -10.57 10.77
C THR A 149 0.59 -11.73 11.13
N LEU A 150 1.05 -11.83 12.38
CA LEU A 150 1.88 -12.94 12.85
C LEU A 150 1.10 -14.28 12.80
N LEU A 151 -0.14 -14.28 13.28
CA LEU A 151 -0.99 -15.47 13.24
C LEU A 151 -1.36 -15.86 11.81
N MET A 152 -1.46 -14.91 10.87
CA MET A 152 -1.66 -15.19 9.45
C MET A 152 -0.55 -16.05 8.87
N VAL A 153 0.70 -15.86 9.29
CA VAL A 153 1.82 -16.73 8.86
C VAL A 153 1.57 -18.17 9.26
N ILE A 154 1.07 -18.41 10.47
CA ILE A 154 0.72 -19.76 10.95
C ILE A 154 -0.43 -20.35 10.14
N ILE A 155 -1.45 -19.55 9.83
CA ILE A 155 -2.58 -19.95 8.98
C ILE A 155 -2.08 -20.34 7.59
N MET A 156 -1.20 -19.54 6.98
CA MET A 156 -0.62 -19.82 5.66
C MET A 156 0.16 -21.14 5.66
N ILE A 157 1.05 -21.35 6.62
CA ILE A 157 1.81 -22.61 6.74
C ILE A 157 0.87 -23.81 6.89
N SER A 158 -0.13 -23.70 7.78
CA SER A 158 -1.13 -24.77 7.98
C SER A 158 -1.94 -25.02 6.71
N GLY A 159 -2.31 -23.97 5.99
CA GLY A 159 -2.99 -24.04 4.70
C GLY A 159 -2.20 -24.81 3.65
N ILE A 160 -0.91 -24.49 3.50
CA ILE A 160 -0.01 -25.19 2.57
C ILE A 160 0.09 -26.69 2.93
N VAL A 161 0.27 -27.03 4.21
CA VAL A 161 0.34 -28.43 4.67
C VAL A 161 -0.93 -29.21 4.34
N ILE A 162 -2.10 -28.58 4.49
CA ILE A 162 -3.40 -29.18 4.16
C ILE A 162 -3.56 -29.28 2.64
N TRP A 163 -3.09 -28.28 1.92
CA TRP A 163 -3.26 -28.16 0.47
C TRP A 163 -2.44 -29.20 -0.29
N ILE A 164 -1.24 -29.58 0.14
CA ILE A 164 -0.42 -30.57 -0.53
C ILE A 164 -1.19 -31.89 -0.67
N PRO A 165 -1.46 -32.39 -1.91
CA PRO A 165 -2.20 -33.64 -2.09
C PRO A 165 -1.33 -34.85 -1.75
N ASN A 166 -1.96 -35.94 -1.27
CA ASN A 166 -1.25 -37.21 -1.06
C ASN A 166 -0.84 -37.90 -2.37
N ASN A 167 -1.51 -37.54 -3.48
CA ASN A 167 -1.26 -38.07 -4.80
C ASN A 167 -1.25 -36.93 -5.81
N ILE A 168 -0.18 -36.86 -6.63
CA ILE A 168 0.00 -35.83 -7.66
C ILE A 168 -1.16 -35.79 -8.66
N LYS A 169 -1.83 -36.91 -8.90
CA LYS A 169 -3.04 -36.97 -9.75
C LYS A 169 -4.16 -36.05 -9.28
N ASN A 170 -4.23 -35.77 -7.97
CA ASN A 170 -5.23 -34.88 -7.38
C ASN A 170 -4.85 -33.39 -7.46
N LEU A 171 -3.63 -33.06 -7.93
CA LEU A 171 -3.16 -31.68 -8.02
C LEU A 171 -4.02 -30.86 -8.98
N LYS A 172 -4.34 -31.42 -10.15
CA LYS A 172 -5.20 -30.75 -11.14
C LYS A 172 -6.58 -30.40 -10.57
N THR A 173 -7.16 -31.30 -9.80
CA THR A 173 -8.47 -31.08 -9.16
C THR A 173 -8.43 -29.94 -8.12
N ARG A 174 -7.32 -29.79 -7.40
CA ARG A 174 -7.15 -28.73 -6.39
C ARG A 174 -6.90 -27.36 -6.99
N LEU A 175 -6.38 -27.31 -8.21
CA LEU A 175 -6.15 -26.08 -8.98
C LEU A 175 -7.32 -25.71 -9.90
N THR A 176 -8.37 -26.57 -9.96
CA THR A 176 -9.52 -26.32 -10.84
C THR A 176 -10.66 -25.67 -10.08
N ILE A 177 -11.09 -24.47 -10.55
CA ILE A 177 -12.24 -23.76 -10.01
C ILE A 177 -13.48 -24.13 -10.83
N ASN A 178 -14.52 -24.65 -10.18
CA ASN A 178 -15.74 -25.09 -10.82
C ASN A 178 -16.88 -24.06 -10.64
N ILE A 179 -17.16 -23.28 -11.68
CA ILE A 179 -18.16 -22.20 -11.66
C ILE A 179 -19.59 -22.75 -11.75
N ARG A 180 -19.79 -23.97 -12.30
CA ARG A 180 -21.11 -24.53 -12.62
C ARG A 180 -21.77 -25.32 -11.48
N LYS A 181 -21.04 -25.61 -10.40
CA LYS A 181 -21.52 -26.45 -9.30
C LYS A 181 -22.10 -25.68 -8.10
N GLY A 182 -22.52 -24.44 -8.33
CA GLY A 182 -23.13 -23.57 -7.32
C GLY A 182 -22.12 -22.78 -6.46
N TRP A 183 -22.62 -21.75 -5.79
CA TRP A 183 -21.82 -20.74 -5.08
C TRP A 183 -20.92 -21.32 -3.98
N ARG A 184 -21.44 -22.25 -3.18
CA ARG A 184 -20.64 -22.88 -2.10
C ARG A 184 -19.42 -23.61 -2.64
N ARG A 185 -19.59 -24.33 -3.76
CA ARG A 185 -18.51 -25.05 -4.40
C ARG A 185 -17.52 -24.10 -5.04
N PHE A 186 -18.00 -23.05 -5.68
CA PHE A 186 -17.15 -22.00 -6.24
C PHE A 186 -16.26 -21.34 -5.18
N CYS A 187 -16.82 -20.89 -4.04
CA CYS A 187 -16.05 -20.29 -2.95
C CYS A 187 -15.02 -21.26 -2.35
N TYR A 188 -15.38 -22.54 -2.20
CA TYR A 188 -14.45 -23.56 -1.74
C TYR A 188 -13.28 -23.76 -2.72
N ASP A 189 -13.57 -23.94 -4.00
CA ASP A 189 -12.56 -24.12 -5.04
C ASP A 189 -11.69 -22.87 -5.17
N LEU A 190 -12.26 -21.68 -5.10
CA LEU A 190 -11.54 -20.40 -5.11
C LEU A 190 -10.58 -20.31 -3.92
N HIS A 191 -11.03 -20.67 -2.71
CA HIS A 191 -10.18 -20.69 -1.53
C HIS A 191 -9.04 -21.73 -1.64
N VAL A 192 -9.35 -22.93 -2.14
CA VAL A 192 -8.36 -24.03 -2.26
C VAL A 192 -7.36 -23.76 -3.38
N ALA A 193 -7.81 -23.26 -4.51
CA ALA A 193 -6.92 -22.95 -5.65
C ALA A 193 -6.20 -21.62 -5.45
N GLY A 194 -6.90 -20.56 -5.01
CA GLY A 194 -6.33 -19.23 -4.81
C GLY A 194 -5.41 -19.11 -3.60
N GLY A 195 -5.61 -19.97 -2.58
CA GLY A 195 -4.80 -19.93 -1.36
C GLY A 195 -3.34 -20.38 -1.50
N ILE A 196 -2.92 -20.83 -2.70
CA ILE A 196 -1.52 -21.19 -3.00
C ILE A 196 -0.78 -20.07 -3.75
N PHE A 197 -1.51 -19.13 -4.33
CA PHE A 197 -0.97 -17.94 -5.03
C PHE A 197 -0.98 -16.72 -4.12
#